data_a26d4261a20e07ab7b1e2a883724b6e5
#
_entry.id   a26d4261a20e07ab7b1e2a883724b6e5
#
_cell.length_a   1.000
_cell.length_b   1.000
_cell.length_c   1.000
_cell.angle_alpha   90.00
_cell.angle_beta   90.00
_cell.angle_gamma   90.00
#
_symmetry.space_group_name_H-M   'P 1'
#
loop_
_entity.id
_entity.type
_entity.pdbx_description
1 polymer ?
#
loop_
_entity_poly.entity_id
_entity_poly.type
_entity_poly.pdbx_seq_one_letter_code
_entity_poly.pdbx_strand_id
1 'polypeptide(L)'
;MESMAKPFTDCNPNELEPTLNDLKAYVEQAARQGVAAHEAEAGIWHRVLQLGHQALGLLFSLVGSGDVGEIVELPNGQNVRRLEMSHPRVYQSVFGRFELERAVYGSREGQKIVYVPFDTQLRLPESDFSYLLQDWAQSFAIDQAYRRVPETLGRILDVHPSVDSLERMNLKMAETVRPFRESRPAPEPEDEGALCVVSADGKGIPMRRPAAEMPIQAHDREAASKTNRKKMAVVGTVYTIDPLVRTPEEVVASLFRSPDDHPPSAERPVPQHKRLWASLPHEQDGLEVSAIEQTFGWLAQEVARRNPEADKPILLVMDGQKSLWEAGQRDLPKEGTIEILDLLHATPRIWDAAHLLYGRDEEQGLHVVYDRVLRLLKGEVRSVIAGLRQMGTKRALRGKKRDKLAQICGYLENNAHRMHYDVYLAAGYPIASGVIEGACRHFVKDRMERSGMRWTIESAQAMLDVRSTSLNGDWDDFMRYRIEKETQRLYPYRALGESIDTLEESELSLAA
;
A
#
# COMPACT_ATOMS: atom_id res chain seq x y z
N MET A 1 37.45 0.84 -9.16
CA MET A 1 36.85 -0.45 -9.52
C MET A 1 35.95 -0.19 -10.71
N GLU A 2 36.47 -0.46 -11.90
CA GLU A 2 35.72 -0.27 -13.15
C GLU A 2 34.57 -1.27 -13.19
N SER A 3 33.38 -0.73 -13.43
CA SER A 3 32.16 -1.51 -13.69
C SER A 3 32.36 -2.31 -14.98
N MET A 4 32.64 -3.59 -14.87
CA MET A 4 32.57 -4.53 -15.98
C MET A 4 31.15 -5.04 -16.19
N ALA A 5 30.21 -4.14 -16.37
CA ALA A 5 28.89 -4.50 -16.86
C ALA A 5 28.91 -4.51 -18.39
N LYS A 6 29.27 -5.64 -18.99
CA LYS A 6 28.90 -5.91 -20.37
C LYS A 6 27.39 -6.17 -20.41
N PRO A 7 26.62 -5.53 -21.30
CA PRO A 7 25.24 -5.93 -21.52
C PRO A 7 25.24 -7.38 -22.03
N PHE A 8 24.55 -8.27 -21.30
CA PHE A 8 24.34 -9.65 -21.70
C PHE A 8 23.35 -9.69 -22.88
N THR A 9 23.86 -9.59 -24.10
CA THR A 9 23.03 -9.51 -25.32
C THR A 9 23.00 -10.80 -26.14
N ASP A 10 23.89 -11.78 -25.86
CA ASP A 10 24.00 -13.00 -26.66
C ASP A 10 23.90 -14.22 -25.75
N CYS A 11 22.71 -14.84 -25.67
CA CYS A 11 22.55 -16.16 -25.08
C CYS A 11 22.80 -17.25 -26.13
N ASN A 12 23.91 -17.97 -25.99
CA ASN A 12 24.16 -19.18 -26.75
C ASN A 12 23.60 -20.38 -25.95
N PRO A 13 22.68 -21.18 -26.51
CA PRO A 13 22.12 -22.37 -25.83
C PRO A 13 23.20 -23.33 -25.32
N ASN A 14 24.37 -23.34 -25.96
CA ASN A 14 25.49 -24.20 -25.59
C ASN A 14 26.35 -23.70 -24.43
N GLU A 15 26.00 -22.58 -23.79
CA GLU A 15 26.82 -21.95 -22.73
C GLU A 15 26.40 -22.33 -21.30
N LEU A 16 25.33 -23.08 -21.11
CA LEU A 16 24.88 -23.48 -19.76
C LEU A 16 25.92 -24.38 -19.06
N GLU A 17 26.41 -25.44 -19.73
CA GLU A 17 27.44 -26.33 -19.16
C GLU A 17 28.78 -25.60 -18.90
N PRO A 18 29.33 -24.81 -19.83
CA PRO A 18 30.51 -23.99 -19.58
C PRO A 18 30.35 -23.05 -18.37
N THR A 19 29.21 -22.38 -18.23
CA THR A 19 28.93 -21.49 -17.11
C THR A 19 28.86 -22.23 -15.77
N LEU A 20 28.26 -23.43 -15.76
CA LEU A 20 28.23 -24.29 -14.56
C LEU A 20 29.65 -24.79 -14.21
N ASN A 21 30.46 -25.11 -15.20
CA ASN A 21 31.86 -25.55 -15.01
C ASN A 21 32.72 -24.37 -14.50
N ASP A 22 32.49 -23.13 -14.95
CA ASP A 22 33.16 -21.93 -14.42
C ASP A 22 32.83 -21.73 -12.95
N LEU A 23 31.56 -21.86 -12.54
CA LEU A 23 31.16 -21.81 -11.15
C LEU A 23 31.89 -22.85 -10.29
N LYS A 24 31.95 -24.12 -10.76
CA LYS A 24 32.68 -25.20 -10.05
C LYS A 24 34.17 -24.89 -9.95
N ALA A 25 34.79 -24.49 -11.05
CA ALA A 25 36.23 -24.13 -11.06
C ALA A 25 36.55 -22.99 -10.14
N TYR A 26 35.69 -21.97 -10.10
CA TYR A 26 35.84 -20.84 -9.17
C TYR A 26 35.80 -21.28 -7.69
N VAL A 27 34.83 -22.14 -7.32
CA VAL A 27 34.71 -22.65 -5.93
C VAL A 27 35.95 -23.46 -5.54
N GLU A 28 36.44 -24.34 -6.42
CA GLU A 28 37.65 -25.11 -6.18
C GLU A 28 38.90 -24.21 -6.04
N GLN A 29 39.02 -23.21 -6.91
CA GLN A 29 40.13 -22.26 -6.88
C GLN A 29 40.09 -21.42 -5.62
N ALA A 30 38.91 -20.87 -5.23
CA ALA A 30 38.74 -20.10 -4.04
C ALA A 30 39.11 -20.88 -2.76
N ALA A 31 38.73 -22.17 -2.70
CA ALA A 31 39.10 -23.07 -1.61
C ALA A 31 40.63 -23.30 -1.56
N ARG A 32 41.28 -23.57 -2.69
CA ARG A 32 42.72 -23.80 -2.75
C ARG A 32 43.54 -22.54 -2.39
N GLN A 33 43.03 -21.35 -2.74
CA GLN A 33 43.71 -20.07 -2.50
C GLN A 33 43.41 -19.46 -1.13
N GLY A 34 42.50 -20.06 -0.37
CA GLY A 34 42.06 -19.51 0.92
C GLY A 34 41.37 -18.15 0.80
N VAL A 35 40.58 -17.96 -0.27
CA VAL A 35 39.82 -16.72 -0.50
C VAL A 35 38.89 -16.47 0.69
N ALA A 36 38.82 -15.23 1.18
CA ALA A 36 37.95 -14.88 2.30
C ALA A 36 36.47 -15.19 1.97
N ALA A 37 35.70 -15.67 2.94
CA ALA A 37 34.32 -16.16 2.73
C ALA A 37 33.42 -15.12 2.05
N HIS A 38 33.52 -13.85 2.44
CA HIS A 38 32.71 -12.78 1.85
C HIS A 38 33.07 -12.46 0.38
N GLU A 39 34.34 -12.64 -0.01
CA GLU A 39 34.78 -12.49 -1.40
C GLU A 39 34.33 -13.70 -2.24
N ALA A 40 34.46 -14.92 -1.65
CA ALA A 40 33.98 -16.14 -2.28
C ALA A 40 32.46 -16.10 -2.47
N GLU A 41 31.69 -15.67 -1.49
CA GLU A 41 30.23 -15.48 -1.57
C GLU A 41 29.85 -14.50 -2.71
N ALA A 42 30.51 -13.35 -2.79
CA ALA A 42 30.26 -12.37 -3.86
C ALA A 42 30.59 -12.97 -5.27
N GLY A 43 31.68 -13.69 -5.38
CA GLY A 43 32.07 -14.35 -6.62
C GLY A 43 31.13 -15.48 -7.03
N ILE A 44 30.62 -16.25 -6.07
CA ILE A 44 29.62 -17.29 -6.29
C ILE A 44 28.29 -16.64 -6.74
N TRP A 45 27.83 -15.60 -6.03
CA TRP A 45 26.59 -14.90 -6.37
C TRP A 45 26.58 -14.39 -7.80
N HIS A 46 27.65 -13.73 -8.23
CA HIS A 46 27.77 -13.23 -9.59
C HIS A 46 27.62 -14.36 -10.62
N ARG A 47 28.26 -15.52 -10.39
CA ARG A 47 28.17 -16.69 -11.27
C ARG A 47 26.81 -17.37 -11.26
N VAL A 48 26.12 -17.35 -10.13
CA VAL A 48 24.73 -17.83 -10.02
C VAL A 48 23.79 -16.97 -10.86
N LEU A 49 23.97 -15.64 -10.87
CA LEU A 49 23.19 -14.77 -11.75
C LEU A 49 23.49 -15.04 -13.24
N GLN A 50 24.76 -15.28 -13.61
CA GLN A 50 25.13 -15.66 -14.96
C GLN A 50 24.53 -17.02 -15.37
N LEU A 51 24.58 -18.00 -14.48
CA LEU A 51 23.97 -19.32 -14.71
C LEU A 51 22.45 -19.20 -14.90
N GLY A 52 21.77 -18.39 -14.08
CA GLY A 52 20.34 -18.09 -14.22
C GLY A 52 20.02 -17.43 -15.55
N HIS A 53 20.87 -16.50 -16.02
CA HIS A 53 20.73 -15.87 -17.33
C HIS A 53 20.82 -16.92 -18.47
N GLN A 54 21.85 -17.76 -18.44
CA GLN A 54 22.01 -18.81 -19.45
C GLN A 54 20.87 -19.85 -19.42
N ALA A 55 20.42 -20.26 -18.23
CA ALA A 55 19.30 -21.17 -18.08
C ALA A 55 17.98 -20.60 -18.64
N LEU A 56 17.68 -19.32 -18.37
CA LEU A 56 16.49 -18.68 -18.93
C LEU A 56 16.62 -18.45 -20.45
N GLY A 57 17.82 -18.13 -20.95
CA GLY A 57 18.10 -18.06 -22.38
C GLY A 57 17.93 -19.41 -23.09
N LEU A 58 18.36 -20.50 -22.45
CA LEU A 58 18.14 -21.85 -22.95
C LEU A 58 16.65 -22.20 -23.04
N LEU A 59 15.86 -21.85 -22.00
CA LEU A 59 14.40 -22.01 -22.05
C LEU A 59 13.80 -21.30 -23.26
N PHE A 60 14.17 -20.05 -23.53
CA PHE A 60 13.67 -19.32 -24.70
C PHE A 60 14.10 -19.95 -26.02
N SER A 61 15.33 -20.46 -26.09
CA SER A 61 15.83 -21.14 -27.28
C SER A 61 15.12 -22.46 -27.54
N LEU A 62 14.79 -23.24 -26.51
CA LEU A 62 14.03 -24.48 -26.62
C LEU A 62 12.58 -24.28 -27.06
N VAL A 63 11.96 -23.16 -26.63
CA VAL A 63 10.62 -22.75 -27.10
C VAL A 63 10.70 -22.33 -28.59
N GLY A 64 11.85 -21.85 -29.03
CA GLY A 64 12.06 -21.36 -30.41
C GLY A 64 11.42 -20.02 -30.66
N SER A 65 11.09 -19.69 -31.90
CA SER A 65 10.43 -18.41 -32.25
C SER A 65 8.91 -18.43 -32.08
N GLY A 66 8.32 -19.55 -31.75
CA GLY A 66 6.87 -19.74 -31.75
C GLY A 66 6.28 -19.81 -33.17
N ASP A 67 7.05 -20.23 -34.17
CA ASP A 67 6.56 -20.41 -35.53
C ASP A 67 5.72 -21.71 -35.62
N VAL A 68 4.43 -21.58 -35.84
CA VAL A 68 3.47 -22.68 -35.94
C VAL A 68 2.96 -22.90 -37.39
N GLY A 69 3.69 -22.40 -38.35
CA GLY A 69 3.37 -22.52 -39.78
C GLY A 69 2.84 -21.21 -40.40
N GLU A 70 2.44 -21.27 -41.67
CA GLU A 70 2.06 -20.06 -42.42
C GLU A 70 0.68 -19.53 -42.03
N ILE A 71 -0.26 -20.40 -41.67
CA ILE A 71 -1.66 -20.04 -41.36
C ILE A 71 -2.08 -20.78 -40.08
N VAL A 72 -2.71 -20.05 -39.18
CA VAL A 72 -3.31 -20.57 -37.94
C VAL A 72 -4.78 -20.21 -37.91
N GLU A 73 -5.64 -21.18 -37.64
CA GLU A 73 -7.06 -20.95 -37.34
C GLU A 73 -7.22 -20.71 -35.85
N LEU A 74 -7.73 -19.54 -35.50
CA LEU A 74 -8.04 -19.17 -34.11
C LEU A 74 -9.37 -19.80 -33.67
N PRO A 75 -9.62 -20.02 -32.36
CA PRO A 75 -10.85 -20.62 -31.85
C PRO A 75 -12.15 -19.87 -32.24
N ASN A 76 -12.04 -18.61 -32.63
CA ASN A 76 -13.16 -17.82 -33.15
C ASN A 76 -13.42 -18.05 -34.65
N GLY A 77 -12.73 -19.00 -35.31
CA GLY A 77 -12.82 -19.31 -36.72
C GLY A 77 -12.06 -18.33 -37.63
N GLN A 78 -11.32 -17.38 -37.10
CA GLN A 78 -10.51 -16.45 -37.86
C GLN A 78 -9.19 -17.10 -38.28
N ASN A 79 -8.85 -17.07 -39.56
CA ASN A 79 -7.53 -17.45 -40.05
C ASN A 79 -6.59 -16.27 -40.00
N VAL A 80 -5.44 -16.44 -39.33
CA VAL A 80 -4.33 -15.49 -39.27
C VAL A 80 -3.10 -16.07 -39.97
N ARG A 81 -2.32 -15.21 -40.60
CA ARG A 81 -1.10 -15.62 -41.34
C ARG A 81 0.13 -15.10 -40.61
N ARG A 82 1.22 -15.86 -40.69
CA ARG A 82 2.53 -15.38 -40.24
C ARG A 82 2.91 -14.15 -41.06
N LEU A 83 3.34 -13.09 -40.35
CA LEU A 83 3.85 -11.88 -40.98
C LEU A 83 5.31 -12.08 -41.36
N GLU A 84 5.76 -11.46 -42.48
CA GLU A 84 7.12 -11.63 -42.99
C GLU A 84 8.18 -11.00 -42.09
N MET A 85 7.84 -9.89 -41.44
CA MET A 85 8.77 -9.20 -40.53
C MET A 85 8.80 -9.86 -39.16
N SER A 86 10.01 -10.17 -38.69
CA SER A 86 10.26 -10.50 -37.29
C SER A 86 9.94 -9.31 -36.40
N HIS A 87 9.36 -9.56 -35.25
CA HIS A 87 9.04 -8.54 -34.25
C HIS A 87 9.79 -8.83 -32.93
N PRO A 88 11.08 -8.43 -32.83
CA PRO A 88 11.86 -8.65 -31.62
C PRO A 88 11.23 -7.92 -30.45
N ARG A 89 11.34 -8.53 -29.28
CA ARG A 89 10.83 -7.98 -28.03
C ARG A 89 11.91 -7.98 -26.97
N VAL A 90 12.05 -6.87 -26.28
CA VAL A 90 12.87 -6.81 -25.06
C VAL A 90 12.14 -7.49 -23.91
N TYR A 91 12.87 -8.30 -23.16
CA TYR A 91 12.39 -8.92 -21.93
C TYR A 91 13.43 -8.76 -20.84
N GLN A 92 13.07 -8.06 -19.77
CA GLN A 92 13.93 -7.83 -18.60
C GLN A 92 13.48 -8.71 -17.45
N SER A 93 14.34 -9.62 -17.04
CA SER A 93 14.10 -10.52 -15.90
C SER A 93 15.02 -10.15 -14.73
N VAL A 94 14.88 -10.86 -13.63
CA VAL A 94 15.79 -10.78 -12.47
C VAL A 94 17.22 -11.26 -12.82
N PHE A 95 17.38 -11.97 -13.94
CA PHE A 95 18.66 -12.45 -14.45
C PHE A 95 19.23 -11.60 -15.59
N GLY A 96 18.62 -10.45 -15.89
CA GLY A 96 19.09 -9.55 -16.92
C GLY A 96 18.14 -9.40 -18.11
N ARG A 97 18.67 -8.83 -19.20
CA ARG A 97 17.92 -8.46 -20.40
C ARG A 97 18.10 -9.50 -21.51
N PHE A 98 17.00 -9.79 -22.21
CA PHE A 98 16.94 -10.65 -23.39
C PHE A 98 16.30 -9.90 -24.55
N GLU A 99 16.67 -10.26 -25.77
CA GLU A 99 15.97 -9.89 -26.99
C GLU A 99 15.34 -11.17 -27.57
N LEU A 100 14.01 -11.21 -27.60
CA LEU A 100 13.24 -12.38 -27.97
C LEU A 100 12.76 -12.24 -29.42
N GLU A 101 13.30 -13.05 -30.32
CA GLU A 101 12.81 -13.17 -31.70
C GLU A 101 11.52 -13.96 -31.72
N ARG A 102 10.45 -13.39 -32.33
CA ARG A 102 9.11 -13.96 -32.27
C ARG A 102 8.43 -13.97 -33.63
N ALA A 103 7.85 -15.11 -33.98
CA ALA A 103 6.89 -15.19 -35.06
C ALA A 103 5.58 -14.53 -34.62
N VAL A 104 5.03 -13.64 -35.45
CA VAL A 104 3.80 -12.90 -35.18
C VAL A 104 2.79 -13.13 -36.29
N TYR A 105 1.51 -13.19 -35.91
CA TYR A 105 0.42 -13.52 -36.83
C TYR A 105 -0.62 -12.41 -36.88
N GLY A 106 -1.06 -12.10 -38.08
CA GLY A 106 -2.07 -11.08 -38.34
C GLY A 106 -2.94 -11.43 -39.56
N SER A 107 -3.94 -10.58 -39.87
CA SER A 107 -4.79 -10.77 -41.04
C SER A 107 -4.07 -10.40 -42.34
N ARG A 108 -3.15 -9.44 -42.32
CA ARG A 108 -2.26 -9.01 -43.42
C ARG A 108 -1.14 -8.12 -42.88
N GLU A 109 -0.07 -7.95 -43.67
CA GLU A 109 1.03 -7.03 -43.35
C GLU A 109 0.56 -5.60 -43.07
N GLY A 110 1.25 -4.95 -42.11
CA GLY A 110 0.95 -3.57 -41.70
C GLY A 110 -0.30 -3.41 -40.83
N GLN A 111 -0.97 -4.49 -40.44
CA GLN A 111 -2.11 -4.48 -39.52
C GLN A 111 -1.69 -4.88 -38.10
N LYS A 112 -2.63 -4.74 -37.18
CA LYS A 112 -2.45 -5.13 -35.77
C LYS A 112 -2.10 -6.62 -35.70
N ILE A 113 -1.04 -6.94 -34.93
CA ILE A 113 -0.69 -8.30 -34.54
C ILE A 113 -1.86 -8.87 -33.73
N VAL A 114 -2.33 -10.05 -34.10
CA VAL A 114 -3.50 -10.71 -33.50
C VAL A 114 -3.07 -11.83 -32.57
N TYR A 115 -2.02 -12.59 -32.95
CA TYR A 115 -1.57 -13.74 -32.20
C TYR A 115 -0.06 -13.85 -32.22
N VAL A 116 0.53 -14.17 -31.06
CA VAL A 116 1.97 -14.42 -30.88
C VAL A 116 2.12 -15.70 -30.07
N PRO A 117 2.38 -16.85 -30.72
CA PRO A 117 2.44 -18.15 -30.04
C PRO A 117 3.45 -18.20 -28.93
N PHE A 118 4.67 -17.67 -29.13
CA PHE A 118 5.73 -17.58 -28.14
C PHE A 118 5.27 -16.88 -26.85
N ASP A 119 4.66 -15.70 -26.99
CA ASP A 119 4.18 -14.93 -25.83
C ASP A 119 3.04 -15.68 -25.13
N THR A 120 2.18 -16.35 -25.89
CA THR A 120 1.04 -17.12 -25.38
C THR A 120 1.51 -18.33 -24.58
N GLN A 121 2.46 -19.11 -25.09
CA GLN A 121 3.02 -20.29 -24.46
C GLN A 121 3.72 -19.93 -23.14
N LEU A 122 4.55 -18.90 -23.14
CA LEU A 122 5.29 -18.43 -21.97
C LEU A 122 4.52 -17.47 -21.08
N ARG A 123 3.32 -17.05 -21.48
CA ARG A 123 2.47 -16.10 -20.73
C ARG A 123 3.24 -14.84 -20.34
N LEU A 124 3.94 -14.27 -21.31
CA LEU A 124 4.76 -13.09 -21.06
C LEU A 124 3.86 -11.89 -20.66
N PRO A 125 4.31 -11.04 -19.72
CA PRO A 125 3.58 -9.83 -19.37
C PRO A 125 3.46 -8.87 -20.55
N GLU A 126 2.49 -7.95 -20.53
CA GLU A 126 2.41 -6.86 -21.52
C GLU A 126 3.64 -5.94 -21.46
N SER A 127 4.18 -5.76 -20.28
CA SER A 127 5.40 -4.99 -20.00
C SER A 127 6.65 -5.73 -20.46
N ASP A 128 7.72 -5.01 -20.78
CA ASP A 128 9.04 -5.59 -21.02
C ASP A 128 9.67 -6.22 -19.77
N PHE A 129 9.13 -5.99 -18.60
CA PHE A 129 9.64 -6.50 -17.32
C PHE A 129 8.91 -7.77 -16.90
N SER A 130 9.66 -8.83 -16.55
CA SER A 130 9.09 -10.08 -16.04
C SER A 130 8.20 -9.85 -14.82
N TYR A 131 7.20 -10.71 -14.60
CA TYR A 131 6.35 -10.61 -13.41
C TYR A 131 7.15 -10.67 -12.12
N LEU A 132 8.18 -11.51 -12.04
CA LEU A 132 9.05 -11.60 -10.87
C LEU A 132 9.85 -10.30 -10.63
N LEU A 133 10.35 -9.68 -11.71
CA LEU A 133 11.05 -8.38 -11.56
C LEU A 133 10.09 -7.25 -11.20
N GLN A 134 8.87 -7.26 -11.74
CA GLN A 134 7.82 -6.30 -11.35
C GLN A 134 7.45 -6.46 -9.87
N ASP A 135 7.28 -7.69 -9.40
CA ASP A 135 7.00 -8.02 -8.00
C ASP A 135 8.08 -7.43 -7.08
N TRP A 136 9.35 -7.82 -7.28
CA TRP A 136 10.46 -7.35 -6.43
C TRP A 136 10.67 -5.85 -6.54
N ALA A 137 10.59 -5.29 -7.74
CA ALA A 137 10.75 -3.85 -7.93
C ALA A 137 9.67 -3.05 -7.20
N GLN A 138 8.42 -3.51 -7.24
CA GLN A 138 7.30 -2.81 -6.60
C GLN A 138 7.23 -3.09 -5.10
N SER A 139 7.61 -4.27 -4.62
CA SER A 139 7.75 -4.52 -3.18
C SER A 139 8.75 -3.57 -2.51
N PHE A 140 9.85 -3.23 -3.20
CA PHE A 140 10.74 -2.15 -2.73
C PHE A 140 10.12 -0.76 -2.93
N ALA A 141 9.45 -0.50 -4.06
CA ALA A 141 8.92 0.82 -4.40
C ALA A 141 7.81 1.29 -3.45
N ILE A 142 7.02 0.38 -2.89
CA ILE A 142 5.98 0.73 -1.91
C ILE A 142 6.55 1.19 -0.57
N ASP A 143 7.81 0.84 -0.24
CA ASP A 143 8.46 1.22 1.02
C ASP A 143 9.57 2.24 0.85
N GLN A 144 10.18 2.34 -0.33
CA GLN A 144 11.31 3.21 -0.61
C GLN A 144 10.94 4.28 -1.65
N ALA A 145 11.77 5.33 -1.72
CA ALA A 145 11.71 6.26 -2.84
C ALA A 145 12.07 5.55 -4.14
N TYR A 146 11.33 5.82 -5.23
CA TYR A 146 11.61 5.21 -6.54
C TYR A 146 13.09 5.26 -6.95
N ARG A 147 13.78 6.37 -6.66
CA ARG A 147 15.22 6.52 -6.98
C ARG A 147 16.12 5.50 -6.28
N ARG A 148 15.70 4.99 -5.12
CA ARG A 148 16.46 3.98 -4.36
C ARG A 148 16.31 2.56 -4.89
N VAL A 149 15.20 2.28 -5.56
CA VAL A 149 14.91 0.94 -6.07
C VAL A 149 15.93 0.44 -7.08
N PRO A 150 16.31 1.22 -8.13
CA PRO A 150 17.37 0.82 -9.05
C PRO A 150 18.73 0.60 -8.36
N GLU A 151 19.05 1.40 -7.34
CA GLU A 151 20.27 1.23 -6.55
C GLU A 151 20.26 -0.10 -5.78
N THR A 152 19.11 -0.46 -5.21
CA THR A 152 18.94 -1.72 -4.46
C THR A 152 18.99 -2.93 -5.40
N LEU A 153 18.21 -2.90 -6.48
CA LEU A 153 18.18 -3.99 -7.47
C LEU A 153 19.53 -4.14 -8.19
N GLY A 154 20.18 -3.04 -8.53
CA GLY A 154 21.51 -3.05 -9.12
C GLY A 154 22.56 -3.69 -8.23
N ARG A 155 22.48 -3.44 -6.92
CA ARG A 155 23.41 -4.05 -5.96
C ARG A 155 23.21 -5.56 -5.79
N ILE A 156 21.96 -6.04 -5.93
CA ILE A 156 21.62 -7.46 -5.69
C ILE A 156 21.67 -8.26 -7.00
N LEU A 157 21.10 -7.71 -8.09
CA LEU A 157 20.83 -8.42 -9.33
C LEU A 157 21.57 -7.88 -10.55
N ASP A 158 22.26 -6.73 -10.40
CA ASP A 158 22.83 -5.94 -11.50
C ASP A 158 21.77 -5.47 -12.53
N VAL A 159 20.52 -5.22 -12.07
CA VAL A 159 19.39 -4.78 -12.89
C VAL A 159 18.97 -3.38 -12.46
N HIS A 160 18.87 -2.44 -13.41
CA HIS A 160 18.64 -1.02 -13.16
C HIS A 160 17.40 -0.50 -13.89
N PRO A 161 16.16 -0.80 -13.44
CA PRO A 161 14.97 -0.22 -14.05
C PRO A 161 14.93 1.29 -13.84
N SER A 162 14.49 2.04 -14.84
CA SER A 162 14.36 3.49 -14.70
C SER A 162 13.26 3.88 -13.71
N VAL A 163 13.36 5.09 -13.13
CA VAL A 163 12.30 5.63 -12.26
C VAL A 163 10.97 5.71 -13.00
N ASP A 164 10.98 6.13 -14.27
CA ASP A 164 9.78 6.20 -15.10
C ASP A 164 9.16 4.82 -15.35
N SER A 165 10.00 3.78 -15.49
CA SER A 165 9.52 2.40 -15.62
C SER A 165 8.86 1.91 -14.34
N LEU A 166 9.44 2.22 -13.17
CA LEU A 166 8.85 1.88 -11.87
C LEU A 166 7.52 2.60 -11.63
N GLU A 167 7.42 3.87 -12.01
CA GLU A 167 6.18 4.64 -11.89
C GLU A 167 5.09 4.07 -12.82
N ARG A 168 5.43 3.74 -14.08
CA ARG A 168 4.49 3.08 -15.01
C ARG A 168 4.04 1.70 -14.54
N MET A 169 4.96 0.90 -13.99
CA MET A 169 4.59 -0.39 -13.36
C MET A 169 3.59 -0.19 -12.24
N ASN A 170 3.83 0.78 -11.36
CA ASN A 170 2.94 1.07 -10.23
C ASN A 170 1.55 1.48 -10.70
N LEU A 171 1.47 2.41 -11.67
CA LEU A 171 0.22 2.83 -12.29
C LEU A 171 -0.54 1.64 -12.87
N LYS A 172 0.16 0.78 -13.62
CA LYS A 172 -0.47 -0.40 -14.24
C LYS A 172 -0.94 -1.44 -13.22
N MET A 173 -0.18 -1.65 -12.15
CA MET A 173 -0.58 -2.54 -11.06
C MET A 173 -1.80 -2.01 -10.32
N ALA A 174 -1.89 -0.70 -10.11
CA ALA A 174 -3.00 -0.07 -9.42
C ALA A 174 -4.36 -0.29 -10.11
N GLU A 175 -4.39 -0.42 -11.44
CA GLU A 175 -5.63 -0.70 -12.21
C GLU A 175 -6.32 -2.00 -11.73
N THR A 176 -5.58 -2.96 -11.20
CA THR A 176 -6.10 -4.26 -10.76
C THR A 176 -6.37 -4.34 -9.25
N VAL A 177 -5.96 -3.35 -8.46
CA VAL A 177 -6.14 -3.37 -6.99
C VAL A 177 -7.61 -3.34 -6.59
N ARG A 178 -8.42 -2.48 -7.21
CA ARG A 178 -9.85 -2.40 -6.90
C ARG A 178 -10.60 -3.68 -7.23
N PRO A 179 -10.51 -4.25 -8.45
CA PRO A 179 -11.12 -5.54 -8.75
C PRO A 179 -10.66 -6.68 -7.84
N PHE A 180 -9.37 -6.72 -7.49
CA PHE A 180 -8.85 -7.68 -6.53
C PHE A 180 -9.50 -7.54 -5.15
N ARG A 181 -9.55 -6.33 -4.61
CA ARG A 181 -10.15 -6.04 -3.30
C ARG A 181 -11.63 -6.43 -3.26
N GLU A 182 -12.37 -6.15 -4.34
CA GLU A 182 -13.78 -6.51 -4.47
C GLU A 182 -14.01 -8.02 -4.60
N SER A 183 -13.04 -8.77 -5.14
CA SER A 183 -13.13 -10.23 -5.31
C SER A 183 -12.77 -11.03 -4.06
N ARG A 184 -12.17 -10.41 -3.06
CA ARG A 184 -11.76 -11.13 -1.84
C ARG A 184 -12.97 -11.58 -1.02
N PRO A 185 -12.97 -12.81 -0.50
CA PRO A 185 -13.99 -13.25 0.43
C PRO A 185 -13.92 -12.48 1.75
N ALA A 186 -15.02 -12.42 2.48
CA ALA A 186 -14.99 -12.03 3.88
C ALA A 186 -14.19 -13.06 4.70
N PRO A 187 -13.57 -12.66 5.81
CA PRO A 187 -13.03 -13.61 6.77
C PRO A 187 -14.13 -14.54 7.31
N GLU A 188 -13.76 -15.74 7.75
CA GLU A 188 -14.69 -16.64 8.41
C GLU A 188 -15.17 -16.02 9.74
N PRO A 189 -16.46 -16.16 10.11
CA PRO A 189 -17.01 -15.54 11.31
C PRO A 189 -16.27 -15.93 12.60
N GLU A 190 -15.72 -17.14 12.68
CA GLU A 190 -14.97 -17.65 13.82
C GLU A 190 -13.62 -16.96 14.01
N ASP A 191 -13.06 -16.43 12.95
CA ASP A 191 -11.77 -15.70 12.97
C ASP A 191 -11.95 -14.23 13.29
N GLU A 192 -13.18 -13.76 13.48
CA GLU A 192 -13.51 -12.36 13.73
C GLU A 192 -13.85 -12.08 15.20
N GLY A 193 -13.38 -10.95 15.73
CA GLY A 193 -13.77 -10.48 17.05
C GLY A 193 -15.23 -10.02 17.14
N ALA A 194 -15.72 -9.88 18.36
CA ALA A 194 -17.12 -9.56 18.65
C ALA A 194 -17.52 -8.11 18.31
N LEU A 195 -16.57 -7.19 18.15
CA LEU A 195 -16.80 -5.77 17.86
C LEU A 195 -16.25 -5.42 16.48
N CYS A 196 -17.02 -4.73 15.66
CA CYS A 196 -16.56 -4.18 14.38
C CYS A 196 -16.13 -2.71 14.58
N VAL A 197 -14.86 -2.40 14.36
CA VAL A 197 -14.31 -1.05 14.54
C VAL A 197 -14.01 -0.42 13.20
N VAL A 198 -14.52 0.80 13.02
CA VAL A 198 -14.34 1.64 11.84
C VAL A 198 -13.67 2.93 12.28
N SER A 199 -12.63 3.34 11.55
CA SER A 199 -11.98 4.63 11.79
C SER A 199 -11.57 5.28 10.48
N ALA A 200 -11.59 6.60 10.44
CA ALA A 200 -11.06 7.39 9.32
C ALA A 200 -10.33 8.64 9.83
N ASP A 201 -9.27 9.02 9.13
CA ASP A 201 -8.51 10.26 9.43
C ASP A 201 -7.92 10.84 8.15
N GLY A 202 -7.64 12.15 8.16
CA GLY A 202 -7.09 12.89 7.05
C GLY A 202 -5.57 13.05 7.11
N LYS A 203 -4.86 12.74 6.00
CA LYS A 203 -3.41 12.96 5.89
C LYS A 203 -3.03 13.71 4.64
N GLY A 204 -2.32 14.83 4.81
CA GLY A 204 -1.89 15.66 3.68
C GLY A 204 -0.71 15.05 2.91
N ILE A 205 -0.84 14.94 1.58
CA ILE A 205 0.21 14.46 0.67
C ILE A 205 0.73 15.65 -0.14
N PRO A 206 2.07 15.88 -0.22
CA PRO A 206 2.66 16.96 -0.99
C PRO A 206 2.47 16.72 -2.51
N MET A 207 1.86 17.68 -3.21
CA MET A 207 1.57 17.56 -4.63
C MET A 207 2.57 18.32 -5.51
N ARG A 208 2.76 17.85 -6.75
CA ARG A 208 3.47 18.61 -7.80
C ARG A 208 2.62 19.81 -8.21
N ARG A 209 3.28 20.92 -8.56
CA ARG A 209 2.59 22.05 -9.17
C ARG A 209 2.41 21.79 -10.66
N PRO A 210 1.23 22.09 -11.23
CA PRO A 210 1.07 22.14 -12.66
C PRO A 210 2.10 23.12 -13.28
N ALA A 211 2.64 22.81 -14.45
CA ALA A 211 3.62 23.65 -15.12
C ALA A 211 3.10 25.10 -15.36
N ALA A 212 1.80 25.25 -15.64
CA ALA A 212 1.12 26.53 -15.79
C ALA A 212 1.11 27.41 -14.52
N GLU A 213 1.30 26.82 -13.34
CA GLU A 213 1.31 27.52 -12.05
C GLU A 213 2.74 27.73 -11.49
N MET A 214 3.76 27.37 -12.27
CA MET A 214 5.15 27.60 -11.88
C MET A 214 5.49 29.10 -11.98
N PRO A 215 5.95 29.73 -10.88
CA PRO A 215 6.30 31.15 -10.91
C PRO A 215 7.49 31.39 -11.85
N ILE A 216 7.37 32.40 -12.70
CA ILE A 216 8.35 32.76 -13.73
C ILE A 216 9.59 33.41 -13.08
N GLN A 217 9.42 34.16 -11.99
CA GLN A 217 10.49 34.88 -11.31
C GLN A 217 10.94 34.25 -9.99
N ALA A 218 12.22 34.40 -9.63
CA ALA A 218 12.78 33.81 -8.40
C ALA A 218 12.13 34.35 -7.11
N HIS A 219 11.73 35.63 -7.08
CA HIS A 219 11.03 36.28 -5.97
C HIS A 219 9.65 35.64 -5.71
N ASP A 220 8.92 35.30 -6.77
CA ASP A 220 7.61 34.67 -6.67
C ASP A 220 7.72 33.20 -6.23
N ARG A 221 8.89 32.57 -6.46
CA ARG A 221 9.18 31.20 -5.99
C ARG A 221 9.24 31.10 -4.47
N GLU A 222 9.73 32.13 -3.78
CA GLU A 222 9.82 32.14 -2.31
C GLU A 222 8.45 32.36 -1.66
N ALA A 223 7.62 33.24 -2.20
CA ALA A 223 6.23 33.41 -1.80
C ALA A 223 5.38 32.18 -2.13
N ALA A 224 5.57 31.58 -3.30
CA ALA A 224 4.89 30.38 -3.74
C ALA A 224 5.36 29.11 -2.99
N SER A 225 6.59 29.07 -2.43
CA SER A 225 7.08 27.94 -1.62
C SER A 225 6.36 27.86 -0.27
N LYS A 226 5.85 28.99 0.26
CA LYS A 226 5.11 29.06 1.51
C LYS A 226 3.67 28.54 1.41
N THR A 227 3.10 28.42 0.22
CA THR A 227 1.82 27.75 0.01
C THR A 227 2.05 26.24 -0.10
N ASN A 228 2.01 25.57 1.02
CA ASN A 228 2.09 24.11 1.11
C ASN A 228 0.87 23.51 0.42
N ARG A 229 1.00 23.13 -0.85
CA ARG A 229 -0.06 22.46 -1.60
C ARG A 229 -0.05 20.98 -1.27
N LYS A 230 -0.64 20.64 -0.14
CA LYS A 230 -1.00 19.26 0.17
C LYS A 230 -2.44 19.02 -0.24
N LYS A 231 -2.70 17.88 -0.87
CA LYS A 231 -4.04 17.31 -0.98
C LYS A 231 -4.26 16.38 0.20
N MET A 232 -5.44 16.44 0.80
CA MET A 232 -5.79 15.57 1.93
C MET A 232 -6.24 14.22 1.39
N ALA A 233 -5.46 13.18 1.65
CA ALA A 233 -5.93 11.81 1.55
C ALA A 233 -6.76 11.49 2.79
N VAL A 234 -7.85 10.75 2.60
CA VAL A 234 -8.63 10.16 3.69
C VAL A 234 -8.24 8.70 3.81
N VAL A 235 -7.70 8.34 4.95
CA VAL A 235 -7.34 6.96 5.30
C VAL A 235 -8.49 6.36 6.07
N GLY A 236 -8.95 5.17 5.66
CA GLY A 236 -9.95 4.39 6.36
C GLY A 236 -9.39 3.07 6.86
N THR A 237 -9.92 2.56 7.96
CA THR A 237 -9.64 1.22 8.46
C THR A 237 -10.88 0.56 9.01
N VAL A 238 -10.98 -0.75 8.76
CA VAL A 238 -11.97 -1.65 9.39
C VAL A 238 -11.21 -2.83 9.98
N TYR A 239 -11.56 -3.22 11.19
CA TYR A 239 -11.07 -4.43 11.85
C TYR A 239 -12.09 -4.92 12.87
N THR A 240 -11.96 -6.16 13.31
CA THR A 240 -12.72 -6.65 14.46
C THR A 240 -11.78 -6.85 15.65
N ILE A 241 -12.37 -6.81 16.84
CA ILE A 241 -11.64 -6.96 18.10
C ILE A 241 -12.57 -7.47 19.18
N ASP A 242 -12.05 -8.22 20.13
CA ASP A 242 -12.83 -8.62 21.30
C ASP A 242 -12.91 -7.50 22.34
N PRO A 243 -14.00 -7.45 23.10
CA PRO A 243 -14.20 -6.43 24.13
C PRO A 243 -13.18 -6.58 25.26
N LEU A 244 -12.68 -5.44 25.78
CA LEU A 244 -11.81 -5.38 26.94
C LEU A 244 -12.37 -4.36 27.94
N VAL A 245 -13.03 -4.85 28.98
CA VAL A 245 -13.53 -4.01 30.08
C VAL A 245 -12.38 -3.39 30.85
N ARG A 246 -12.44 -2.09 31.07
CA ARG A 246 -11.42 -1.30 31.78
C ARG A 246 -12.07 -0.25 32.68
N THR A 247 -11.39 0.14 33.74
CA THR A 247 -11.82 1.25 34.58
C THR A 247 -11.23 2.57 34.09
N PRO A 248 -11.89 3.73 34.36
CA PRO A 248 -11.33 5.04 34.13
C PRO A 248 -9.94 5.24 34.75
N GLU A 249 -9.74 4.72 35.94
CA GLU A 249 -8.49 4.77 36.70
C GLU A 249 -7.35 4.02 36.00
N GLU A 250 -7.60 2.83 35.49
CA GLU A 250 -6.61 2.05 34.73
C GLU A 250 -6.20 2.77 33.44
N VAL A 251 -7.17 3.35 32.74
CA VAL A 251 -6.89 4.08 31.49
C VAL A 251 -6.08 5.33 31.75
N VAL A 252 -6.46 6.15 32.73
CA VAL A 252 -5.72 7.38 33.05
C VAL A 252 -4.31 7.06 33.57
N ALA A 253 -4.14 6.05 34.39
CA ALA A 253 -2.82 5.58 34.85
C ALA A 253 -1.93 5.13 33.69
N SER A 254 -2.51 4.44 32.70
CA SER A 254 -1.79 4.03 31.47
C SER A 254 -1.34 5.23 30.63
N LEU A 255 -2.14 6.31 30.56
CA LEU A 255 -1.82 7.51 29.78
C LEU A 255 -0.71 8.38 30.40
N PHE A 256 -0.61 8.39 31.75
CA PHE A 256 0.30 9.24 32.49
C PHE A 256 1.44 8.50 33.18
N ARG A 257 1.66 7.23 32.83
CA ARG A 257 2.75 6.42 33.34
C ARG A 257 4.12 6.96 32.92
N SER A 258 5.11 6.74 33.77
CA SER A 258 6.52 6.95 33.40
C SER A 258 6.93 5.92 32.33
N PRO A 259 7.84 6.29 31.40
CA PRO A 259 8.44 5.33 30.45
C PRO A 259 9.08 4.10 31.12
N ASP A 260 9.56 4.25 32.34
CA ASP A 260 10.23 3.19 33.14
C ASP A 260 9.22 2.28 33.88
N ASP A 261 7.95 2.66 33.96
CA ASP A 261 6.91 1.85 34.54
C ASP A 261 6.50 0.73 33.58
N HIS A 262 6.80 -0.50 33.91
CA HIS A 262 6.34 -1.69 33.21
C HIS A 262 5.13 -2.29 33.97
N PRO A 263 3.89 -1.91 33.66
CA PRO A 263 2.74 -2.55 34.28
C PRO A 263 2.69 -4.02 33.83
N PRO A 264 2.12 -4.91 34.66
CA PRO A 264 1.80 -6.27 34.23
C PRO A 264 0.92 -6.16 32.98
N SER A 265 1.39 -6.75 31.88
CA SER A 265 0.68 -6.76 30.61
C SER A 265 -0.54 -7.67 30.77
N ALA A 266 -1.69 -7.08 31.10
CA ALA A 266 -2.93 -7.75 30.75
C ALA A 266 -2.89 -7.95 29.22
N GLU A 267 -3.09 -9.17 28.74
CA GLU A 267 -3.19 -9.47 27.32
C GLU A 267 -4.27 -8.57 26.70
N ARG A 268 -3.84 -7.63 25.90
CA ARG A 268 -4.78 -6.76 25.19
C ARG A 268 -5.24 -7.48 23.94
N PRO A 269 -6.54 -7.49 23.64
CA PRO A 269 -7.03 -8.08 22.40
C PRO A 269 -6.36 -7.39 21.20
N VAL A 270 -5.97 -8.21 20.23
CA VAL A 270 -5.30 -7.77 19.01
C VAL A 270 -6.36 -7.55 17.93
N PRO A 271 -6.28 -6.44 17.16
CA PRO A 271 -7.15 -6.23 16.01
C PRO A 271 -7.04 -7.39 15.01
N GLN A 272 -8.17 -7.99 14.65
CA GLN A 272 -8.28 -9.12 13.73
C GLN A 272 -8.70 -8.62 12.34
N HIS A 273 -8.16 -9.23 11.29
CA HIS A 273 -8.47 -8.95 9.89
C HIS A 273 -8.50 -7.45 9.54
N LYS A 274 -7.52 -6.71 10.06
CA LYS A 274 -7.40 -5.28 9.78
C LYS A 274 -7.25 -5.01 8.29
N ARG A 275 -8.10 -4.12 7.76
CA ARG A 275 -8.06 -3.61 6.40
C ARG A 275 -7.82 -2.12 6.38
N LEU A 276 -6.94 -1.68 5.51
CA LEU A 276 -6.56 -0.29 5.30
C LEU A 276 -6.76 0.09 3.83
N TRP A 277 -7.28 1.26 3.61
CA TRP A 277 -7.29 1.90 2.29
C TRP A 277 -7.30 3.42 2.43
N ALA A 278 -6.89 4.12 1.38
CA ALA A 278 -6.92 5.57 1.37
C ALA A 278 -7.30 6.09 -0.01
N SER A 279 -8.04 7.19 -0.04
CA SER A 279 -8.39 7.89 -1.26
C SER A 279 -7.92 9.34 -1.24
N LEU A 280 -7.57 9.86 -2.43
CA LEU A 280 -7.33 11.27 -2.70
C LEU A 280 -8.51 11.86 -3.49
N PRO A 281 -8.85 13.15 -3.26
CA PRO A 281 -9.82 13.82 -4.11
C PRO A 281 -9.25 13.93 -5.53
N HIS A 282 -10.04 13.53 -6.53
CA HIS A 282 -9.65 13.57 -7.93
C HIS A 282 -10.84 13.99 -8.79
N GLU A 283 -10.57 14.22 -10.07
CA GLU A 283 -11.59 14.50 -11.07
C GLU A 283 -11.85 13.26 -11.92
N GLN A 284 -13.10 12.88 -12.09
CA GLN A 284 -13.54 11.81 -12.96
C GLN A 284 -14.71 12.31 -13.79
N ASP A 285 -14.59 12.22 -15.12
CA ASP A 285 -15.61 12.66 -16.09
C ASP A 285 -16.06 14.13 -15.89
N GLY A 286 -15.13 15.01 -15.49
CA GLY A 286 -15.39 16.42 -15.21
C GLY A 286 -16.06 16.70 -13.86
N LEU A 287 -16.24 15.71 -13.00
CA LEU A 287 -16.79 15.84 -11.67
C LEU A 287 -15.71 15.62 -10.61
N GLU A 288 -15.69 16.46 -9.58
CA GLU A 288 -14.81 16.28 -8.43
C GLU A 288 -15.33 15.12 -7.56
N VAL A 289 -14.54 14.08 -7.42
CA VAL A 289 -14.83 12.93 -6.58
C VAL A 289 -14.16 13.13 -5.23
N SER A 290 -14.98 13.16 -4.17
CA SER A 290 -14.51 13.39 -2.81
C SER A 290 -13.78 12.18 -2.24
N ALA A 291 -12.58 12.40 -1.67
CA ALA A 291 -11.84 11.37 -0.93
C ALA A 291 -12.65 10.80 0.25
N ILE A 292 -13.42 11.66 0.92
CA ILE A 292 -14.28 11.26 2.05
C ILE A 292 -15.36 10.28 1.56
N GLU A 293 -16.06 10.63 0.47
CA GLU A 293 -17.12 9.78 -0.08
C GLU A 293 -16.62 8.43 -0.53
N GLN A 294 -15.49 8.39 -1.22
CA GLN A 294 -14.88 7.12 -1.65
C GLN A 294 -14.45 6.25 -0.48
N THR A 295 -13.80 6.86 0.52
CA THR A 295 -13.32 6.11 1.68
C THR A 295 -14.49 5.57 2.48
N PHE A 296 -15.52 6.37 2.75
CA PHE A 296 -16.70 5.91 3.50
C PHE A 296 -17.56 4.93 2.71
N GLY A 297 -17.66 5.08 1.39
CA GLY A 297 -18.29 4.07 0.52
C GLY A 297 -17.59 2.71 0.61
N TRP A 298 -16.25 2.69 0.63
CA TRP A 298 -15.48 1.47 0.85
C TRP A 298 -15.66 0.92 2.28
N LEU A 299 -15.60 1.76 3.32
CA LEU A 299 -15.82 1.36 4.71
C LEU A 299 -17.18 0.69 4.89
N ALA A 300 -18.23 1.27 4.29
CA ALA A 300 -19.58 0.71 4.33
C ALA A 300 -19.65 -0.67 3.65
N GLN A 301 -18.99 -0.85 2.50
CA GLN A 301 -18.91 -2.14 1.83
C GLN A 301 -18.17 -3.19 2.69
N GLU A 302 -17.06 -2.83 3.32
CA GLU A 302 -16.33 -3.72 4.23
C GLU A 302 -17.18 -4.12 5.44
N VAL A 303 -17.88 -3.18 6.06
CA VAL A 303 -18.79 -3.44 7.17
C VAL A 303 -19.91 -4.36 6.73
N ALA A 304 -20.60 -4.08 5.62
CA ALA A 304 -21.70 -4.91 5.12
C ALA A 304 -21.25 -6.35 4.82
N ARG A 305 -20.04 -6.52 4.31
CA ARG A 305 -19.48 -7.84 3.99
C ARG A 305 -19.11 -8.65 5.23
N ARG A 306 -18.64 -7.98 6.29
CA ARG A 306 -18.14 -8.63 7.53
C ARG A 306 -19.16 -8.71 8.65
N ASN A 307 -20.25 -7.97 8.54
CA ASN A 307 -21.34 -7.93 9.50
C ASN A 307 -22.70 -7.98 8.77
N PRO A 308 -22.94 -9.02 7.93
CA PRO A 308 -24.15 -9.08 7.09
C PRO A 308 -25.43 -9.20 7.90
N GLU A 309 -25.38 -9.87 9.05
CA GLU A 309 -26.54 -10.06 9.94
C GLU A 309 -26.74 -8.87 10.91
N ALA A 310 -25.84 -7.88 10.89
CA ALA A 310 -25.84 -6.73 11.79
C ALA A 310 -25.84 -7.10 13.29
N ASP A 311 -25.23 -8.23 13.64
CA ASP A 311 -25.18 -8.77 15.00
C ASP A 311 -24.03 -8.17 15.84
N LYS A 312 -22.97 -7.66 15.18
CA LYS A 312 -21.84 -7.02 15.85
C LYS A 312 -22.06 -5.52 15.99
N PRO A 313 -21.84 -4.93 17.18
CA PRO A 313 -21.79 -3.47 17.32
C PRO A 313 -20.73 -2.85 16.39
N ILE A 314 -21.09 -1.79 15.69
CA ILE A 314 -20.18 -1.03 14.85
C ILE A 314 -19.69 0.17 15.65
N LEU A 315 -18.39 0.24 15.93
CA LEU A 315 -17.78 1.31 16.69
C LEU A 315 -17.07 2.26 15.74
N LEU A 316 -17.64 3.44 15.53
CA LEU A 316 -17.04 4.50 14.70
C LEU A 316 -16.18 5.40 15.59
N VAL A 317 -14.85 5.14 15.59
CA VAL A 317 -13.88 5.83 16.44
C VAL A 317 -13.09 6.83 15.60
N MET A 318 -13.31 8.13 15.77
CA MET A 318 -12.68 9.17 14.94
C MET A 318 -12.31 10.41 15.75
N ASP A 319 -11.55 11.32 15.11
CA ASP A 319 -11.32 12.66 15.59
C ASP A 319 -12.59 13.55 15.51
N GLY A 320 -12.48 14.80 15.94
CA GLY A 320 -13.63 15.74 15.94
C GLY A 320 -13.91 16.39 14.58
N GLN A 321 -13.43 15.87 13.45
CA GLN A 321 -13.66 16.47 12.14
C GLN A 321 -15.11 16.24 11.67
N LYS A 322 -15.88 17.33 11.56
CA LYS A 322 -17.32 17.30 11.26
C LYS A 322 -17.66 16.53 9.96
N SER A 323 -16.89 16.76 8.88
CA SER A 323 -17.15 16.12 7.59
C SER A 323 -16.98 14.60 7.59
N LEU A 324 -16.10 14.05 8.44
CA LEU A 324 -15.95 12.61 8.61
C LEU A 324 -17.15 12.02 9.36
N TRP A 325 -17.64 12.70 10.40
CA TRP A 325 -18.84 12.30 11.13
C TRP A 325 -20.09 12.30 10.23
N GLU A 326 -20.27 13.35 9.44
CA GLU A 326 -21.39 13.44 8.47
C GLU A 326 -21.33 12.30 7.45
N ALA A 327 -20.15 11.93 6.98
CA ALA A 327 -19.99 10.78 6.07
C ALA A 327 -20.29 9.45 6.77
N GLY A 328 -19.80 9.24 8.01
CA GLY A 328 -20.12 8.06 8.80
C GLY A 328 -21.63 7.89 9.02
N GLN A 329 -22.32 8.97 9.39
CA GLN A 329 -23.77 8.98 9.59
C GLN A 329 -24.59 8.73 8.32
N ARG A 330 -24.04 9.10 7.16
CA ARG A 330 -24.69 8.89 5.86
C ARG A 330 -24.51 7.47 5.36
N ASP A 331 -23.29 6.92 5.46
CA ASP A 331 -22.87 5.73 4.73
C ASP A 331 -22.88 4.44 5.58
N LEU A 332 -22.74 4.54 6.91
CA LEU A 332 -22.80 3.40 7.80
C LEU A 332 -24.25 3.13 8.30
N PRO A 333 -24.58 1.90 8.70
CA PRO A 333 -25.87 1.57 9.30
C PRO A 333 -26.16 2.46 10.52
N LYS A 334 -27.36 3.05 10.61
CA LYS A 334 -27.73 3.90 11.75
C LYS A 334 -27.98 3.10 13.02
N GLU A 335 -28.59 1.91 12.85
CA GLU A 335 -28.80 0.97 13.96
C GLU A 335 -27.52 0.18 14.21
N GLY A 336 -27.12 0.08 15.47
CA GLY A 336 -25.89 -0.65 15.87
C GLY A 336 -24.59 0.14 15.73
N THR A 337 -24.58 1.34 15.14
CA THR A 337 -23.38 2.20 15.06
C THR A 337 -23.28 3.12 16.27
N ILE A 338 -22.17 3.03 16.98
CA ILE A 338 -21.85 3.83 18.17
C ILE A 338 -20.70 4.78 17.80
N GLU A 339 -20.97 6.07 17.86
CA GLU A 339 -19.98 7.12 17.61
C GLU A 339 -19.13 7.36 18.85
N ILE A 340 -17.82 7.27 18.75
CA ILE A 340 -16.87 7.45 19.84
C ILE A 340 -15.82 8.48 19.44
N LEU A 341 -15.77 9.61 20.16
CA LEU A 341 -14.68 10.58 19.98
C LEU A 341 -13.37 9.97 20.48
N ASP A 342 -12.35 9.94 19.62
CA ASP A 342 -11.04 9.43 20.01
C ASP A 342 -10.45 10.20 21.20
N LEU A 343 -10.16 9.47 22.27
CA LEU A 343 -9.55 10.02 23.48
C LEU A 343 -8.17 10.65 23.22
N LEU A 344 -7.38 10.10 22.27
CA LEU A 344 -6.06 10.63 21.91
C LEU A 344 -6.17 12.00 21.22
N HIS A 345 -7.32 12.33 20.62
CA HIS A 345 -7.62 13.65 20.06
C HIS A 345 -8.31 14.59 21.04
N ALA A 346 -9.02 14.06 22.05
CA ALA A 346 -9.61 14.85 23.13
C ALA A 346 -8.56 15.31 24.15
N THR A 347 -7.62 14.43 24.53
CA THR A 347 -6.59 14.71 25.56
C THR A 347 -5.70 15.91 25.24
N PRO A 348 -5.18 16.12 24.00
CA PRO A 348 -4.40 17.32 23.66
C PRO A 348 -5.18 18.63 23.85
N ARG A 349 -6.51 18.62 23.72
CA ARG A 349 -7.34 19.81 23.98
C ARG A 349 -7.34 20.17 25.47
N ILE A 350 -7.30 19.17 26.35
CA ILE A 350 -7.18 19.39 27.79
C ILE A 350 -5.79 19.95 28.14
N TRP A 351 -4.72 19.43 27.49
CA TRP A 351 -3.38 19.99 27.61
C TRP A 351 -3.30 21.45 27.14
N ASP A 352 -3.87 21.77 25.99
CA ASP A 352 -3.96 23.15 25.48
C ASP A 352 -4.66 24.07 26.52
N ALA A 353 -5.75 23.60 27.12
CA ALA A 353 -6.45 24.37 28.17
C ALA A 353 -5.60 24.56 29.43
N ALA A 354 -4.88 23.50 29.87
CA ALA A 354 -3.98 23.59 31.02
C ALA A 354 -2.84 24.58 30.76
N HIS A 355 -2.20 24.56 29.62
CA HIS A 355 -1.15 25.51 29.23
C HIS A 355 -1.66 26.95 29.17
N LEU A 356 -2.90 27.20 28.72
CA LEU A 356 -3.50 28.53 28.74
C LEU A 356 -3.72 29.05 30.15
N LEU A 357 -4.10 28.15 31.09
CA LEU A 357 -4.45 28.45 32.45
C LEU A 357 -3.24 28.56 33.39
N TYR A 358 -2.24 27.71 33.22
CA TYR A 358 -1.12 27.58 34.14
C TYR A 358 0.24 27.97 33.52
N GLY A 359 0.31 28.18 32.22
CA GLY A 359 1.51 28.67 31.55
C GLY A 359 2.65 27.65 31.60
N ARG A 360 3.75 28.00 32.28
CA ARG A 360 4.95 27.15 32.44
C ARG A 360 4.97 26.33 33.73
N ASP A 361 3.91 26.38 34.53
CA ASP A 361 3.80 25.55 35.73
C ASP A 361 3.37 24.13 35.31
N GLU A 362 4.36 23.31 34.98
CA GLU A 362 4.17 21.96 34.43
C GLU A 362 3.53 21.02 35.46
N GLU A 363 3.88 21.14 36.74
CA GLU A 363 3.35 20.27 37.80
C GLU A 363 1.84 20.52 38.03
N GLN A 364 1.45 21.76 38.16
CA GLN A 364 0.05 22.14 38.27
C GLN A 364 -0.73 21.82 36.98
N GLY A 365 -0.11 22.04 35.83
CA GLY A 365 -0.65 21.68 34.51
C GLY A 365 -0.96 20.21 34.41
N LEU A 366 0.01 19.35 34.76
CA LEU A 366 -0.12 17.88 34.73
C LEU A 366 -1.23 17.40 35.67
N HIS A 367 -1.27 17.94 36.93
CA HIS A 367 -2.31 17.54 37.87
C HIS A 367 -3.72 17.88 37.35
N VAL A 368 -3.90 19.07 36.76
CA VAL A 368 -5.18 19.44 36.16
C VAL A 368 -5.56 18.58 34.98
N VAL A 369 -4.61 18.28 34.10
CA VAL A 369 -4.88 17.39 32.94
C VAL A 369 -5.28 16.02 33.43
N TYR A 370 -4.56 15.44 34.37
CA TYR A 370 -4.87 14.14 34.97
C TYR A 370 -6.31 14.11 35.51
N ASP A 371 -6.68 15.11 36.39
CA ASP A 371 -8.02 15.21 36.97
C ASP A 371 -9.10 15.36 35.86
N ARG A 372 -8.85 16.20 34.86
CA ARG A 372 -9.86 16.45 33.82
C ARG A 372 -10.03 15.25 32.89
N VAL A 373 -8.95 14.57 32.53
CA VAL A 373 -9.03 13.35 31.71
C VAL A 373 -9.72 12.22 32.49
N LEU A 374 -9.42 12.03 33.79
CA LEU A 374 -10.12 11.07 34.63
C LEU A 374 -11.62 11.35 34.69
N ARG A 375 -12.01 12.62 34.82
CA ARG A 375 -13.44 13.02 34.85
C ARG A 375 -14.11 12.84 33.49
N LEU A 376 -13.41 13.08 32.37
CA LEU A 376 -13.91 12.73 31.04
C LEU A 376 -14.19 11.22 30.94
N LEU A 377 -13.25 10.40 31.41
CA LEU A 377 -13.41 8.93 31.43
C LEU A 377 -14.56 8.44 32.31
N LYS A 378 -14.93 9.21 33.34
CA LYS A 378 -16.11 9.00 34.20
C LYS A 378 -17.42 9.55 33.62
N GLY A 379 -17.43 10.01 32.37
CA GLY A 379 -18.62 10.56 31.72
C GLY A 379 -18.99 11.99 32.14
N GLU A 380 -18.13 12.67 32.95
CA GLU A 380 -18.41 14.00 33.51
C GLU A 380 -18.07 15.15 32.54
N VAL A 381 -18.30 14.98 31.25
CA VAL A 381 -17.90 15.94 30.20
C VAL A 381 -18.41 17.35 30.47
N ARG A 382 -19.70 17.50 30.83
CA ARG A 382 -20.34 18.83 31.13
C ARG A 382 -19.67 19.52 32.30
N SER A 383 -19.31 18.76 33.34
CA SER A 383 -18.62 19.30 34.53
C SER A 383 -17.21 19.75 34.19
N VAL A 384 -16.50 19.02 33.33
CA VAL A 384 -15.16 19.41 32.84
C VAL A 384 -15.25 20.73 32.07
N ILE A 385 -16.20 20.88 31.15
CA ILE A 385 -16.42 22.11 30.37
C ILE A 385 -16.72 23.31 31.28
N ALA A 386 -17.65 23.12 32.20
CA ALA A 386 -18.01 24.16 33.17
C ALA A 386 -16.82 24.56 34.03
N GLY A 387 -16.05 23.62 34.53
CA GLY A 387 -14.82 23.86 35.30
C GLY A 387 -13.74 24.61 34.51
N LEU A 388 -13.50 24.29 33.26
CA LEU A 388 -12.55 24.99 32.38
C LEU A 388 -12.99 26.46 32.16
N ARG A 389 -14.28 26.71 31.90
CA ARG A 389 -14.85 28.06 31.75
C ARG A 389 -14.69 28.85 33.05
N GLN A 390 -15.02 28.24 34.19
CA GLN A 390 -14.88 28.89 35.51
C GLN A 390 -13.42 29.24 35.81
N MET A 391 -12.48 28.35 35.55
CA MET A 391 -11.05 28.64 35.73
C MET A 391 -10.57 29.78 34.83
N GLY A 392 -11.03 29.83 33.58
CA GLY A 392 -10.73 30.93 32.66
C GLY A 392 -11.23 32.29 33.20
N THR A 393 -12.42 32.32 33.80
CA THR A 393 -13.01 33.51 34.44
C THR A 393 -12.21 33.92 35.71
N LYS A 394 -11.94 32.96 36.61
CA LYS A 394 -11.17 33.20 37.85
C LYS A 394 -9.75 33.74 37.57
N ARG A 395 -9.13 33.28 36.49
CA ARG A 395 -7.80 33.73 36.05
C ARG A 395 -7.83 34.97 35.16
N ALA A 396 -9.00 35.57 34.95
CA ALA A 396 -9.23 36.77 34.14
C ALA A 396 -8.59 36.65 32.73
N LEU A 397 -8.72 35.51 32.06
CA LEU A 397 -8.20 35.33 30.70
C LEU A 397 -8.85 36.36 29.76
N ARG A 398 -8.02 36.99 28.90
CA ARG A 398 -8.46 38.02 27.95
C ARG A 398 -7.93 37.75 26.54
N GLY A 399 -8.57 38.40 25.55
CA GLY A 399 -8.14 38.36 24.15
C GLY A 399 -7.94 36.91 23.62
N LYS A 400 -6.89 36.67 22.87
CA LYS A 400 -6.60 35.38 22.20
C LYS A 400 -6.63 34.16 23.14
N LYS A 401 -6.21 34.31 24.41
CA LYS A 401 -6.23 33.18 25.36
C LYS A 401 -7.67 32.80 25.76
N ARG A 402 -8.53 33.77 25.99
CA ARG A 402 -9.95 33.53 26.26
C ARG A 402 -10.63 32.85 25.05
N ASP A 403 -10.36 33.39 23.85
CA ASP A 403 -10.99 32.91 22.64
C ASP A 403 -10.53 31.45 22.33
N LYS A 404 -9.25 31.13 22.56
CA LYS A 404 -8.74 29.75 22.43
C LYS A 404 -9.39 28.81 23.46
N LEU A 405 -9.54 29.21 24.71
CA LEU A 405 -10.25 28.41 25.73
C LEU A 405 -11.71 28.18 25.32
N ALA A 406 -12.38 29.20 24.79
CA ALA A 406 -13.76 29.10 24.30
C ALA A 406 -13.85 28.08 23.13
N GLN A 407 -12.87 28.05 22.19
CA GLN A 407 -12.79 27.09 21.13
C GLN A 407 -12.62 25.65 21.66
N ILE A 408 -11.75 25.44 22.66
CA ILE A 408 -11.56 24.13 23.30
C ILE A 408 -12.87 23.67 23.97
N CYS A 409 -13.51 24.53 24.74
CA CYS A 409 -14.79 24.21 25.37
C CYS A 409 -15.88 23.90 24.33
N GLY A 410 -15.95 24.68 23.24
CA GLY A 410 -16.88 24.43 22.13
C GLY A 410 -16.63 23.10 21.42
N TYR A 411 -15.36 22.71 21.21
CA TYR A 411 -15.01 21.42 20.66
C TYR A 411 -15.53 20.25 21.52
N LEU A 412 -15.28 20.31 22.83
CA LEU A 412 -15.77 19.30 23.78
C LEU A 412 -17.31 19.25 23.83
N GLU A 413 -17.95 20.42 23.80
CA GLU A 413 -19.42 20.54 23.83
C GLU A 413 -20.08 19.94 22.58
N ASN A 414 -19.54 20.24 21.40
CA ASN A 414 -20.03 19.71 20.12
C ASN A 414 -19.90 18.19 20.02
N ASN A 415 -18.94 17.60 20.72
CA ASN A 415 -18.68 16.17 20.72
C ASN A 415 -19.13 15.44 22.00
N ALA A 416 -19.80 16.13 22.94
CA ALA A 416 -20.15 15.57 24.24
C ALA A 416 -20.99 14.26 24.14
N HIS A 417 -21.82 14.14 23.12
CA HIS A 417 -22.64 12.95 22.87
C HIS A 417 -21.84 11.74 22.35
N ARG A 418 -20.55 11.91 22.01
CA ARG A 418 -19.60 10.87 21.61
C ARG A 418 -18.59 10.55 22.70
N MET A 419 -18.77 11.10 23.90
CA MET A 419 -17.79 11.04 25.00
C MET A 419 -18.38 10.33 26.23
N HIS A 420 -19.23 9.31 26.04
CA HIS A 420 -19.75 8.45 27.11
C HIS A 420 -18.73 7.36 27.45
N TYR A 421 -17.49 7.80 27.80
CA TYR A 421 -16.38 6.87 28.01
C TYR A 421 -16.60 5.88 29.14
N ASP A 422 -17.34 6.26 30.19
CA ASP A 422 -17.75 5.39 31.28
C ASP A 422 -18.55 4.18 30.77
N VAL A 423 -19.52 4.43 29.90
CA VAL A 423 -20.35 3.40 29.26
C VAL A 423 -19.50 2.54 28.32
N TYR A 424 -18.66 3.18 27.50
CA TYR A 424 -17.83 2.48 26.52
C TYR A 424 -16.79 1.57 27.18
N LEU A 425 -16.15 2.02 28.25
CA LEU A 425 -15.18 1.23 29.01
C LEU A 425 -15.83 0.04 29.70
N ALA A 426 -17.02 0.23 30.27
CA ALA A 426 -17.81 -0.83 30.91
C ALA A 426 -18.27 -1.90 29.88
N ALA A 427 -18.56 -1.49 28.64
CA ALA A 427 -18.89 -2.39 27.53
C ALA A 427 -17.64 -3.02 26.86
N GLY A 428 -16.44 -2.65 27.29
CA GLY A 428 -15.20 -3.16 26.72
C GLY A 428 -14.82 -2.54 25.35
N TYR A 429 -15.40 -1.42 24.98
CA TYR A 429 -15.18 -0.78 23.68
C TYR A 429 -13.82 -0.05 23.63
N PRO A 430 -13.10 -0.08 22.48
CA PRO A 430 -11.96 0.79 22.25
C PRO A 430 -12.41 2.27 22.18
N ILE A 431 -11.72 3.13 22.94
CA ILE A 431 -12.00 4.57 23.02
C ILE A 431 -10.89 5.41 22.39
N ALA A 432 -9.95 4.78 21.72
CA ALA A 432 -8.83 5.41 21.05
C ALA A 432 -8.52 4.70 19.73
N SER A 433 -8.23 5.46 18.71
CA SER A 433 -8.00 5.00 17.34
C SER A 433 -6.51 4.85 16.98
N GLY A 434 -5.71 4.31 17.89
CA GLY A 434 -4.27 4.08 17.65
C GLY A 434 -3.96 3.32 16.35
N VAL A 435 -4.91 2.53 15.85
CA VAL A 435 -4.81 1.82 14.56
C VAL A 435 -4.79 2.81 13.40
N ILE A 436 -5.68 3.81 13.39
CA ILE A 436 -5.73 4.81 12.29
C ILE A 436 -4.58 5.81 12.37
N GLU A 437 -4.13 6.20 13.56
CA GLU A 437 -2.94 7.05 13.71
C GLU A 437 -1.70 6.34 13.17
N GLY A 438 -1.52 5.07 13.54
CA GLY A 438 -0.48 4.20 12.98
C GLY A 438 -0.59 4.11 11.45
N ALA A 439 -1.80 3.92 10.91
CA ALA A 439 -2.05 3.89 9.48
C ALA A 439 -1.68 5.22 8.81
N CYS A 440 -2.13 6.35 9.31
CA CYS A 440 -1.77 7.67 8.77
C CYS A 440 -0.26 7.90 8.73
N ARG A 441 0.47 7.39 9.74
CA ARG A 441 1.92 7.45 9.76
C ARG A 441 2.54 6.47 8.78
N HIS A 442 2.32 5.17 8.97
CA HIS A 442 3.03 4.14 8.20
C HIS A 442 2.54 4.03 6.76
N PHE A 443 1.23 4.10 6.53
CA PHE A 443 0.66 3.99 5.20
C PHE A 443 0.96 5.21 4.35
N VAL A 444 0.71 6.43 4.88
CA VAL A 444 0.83 7.66 4.10
C VAL A 444 2.15 8.37 4.36
N LYS A 445 2.44 8.82 5.60
CA LYS A 445 3.55 9.72 5.87
C LYS A 445 4.91 9.11 5.52
N ASP A 446 5.17 7.88 5.97
CA ASP A 446 6.48 7.23 5.82
C ASP A 446 6.83 6.95 4.35
N ARG A 447 5.83 6.88 3.45
CA ARG A 447 6.05 6.69 2.02
C ARG A 447 5.91 7.98 1.21
N MET A 448 4.91 8.81 1.50
CA MET A 448 4.50 9.92 0.64
C MET A 448 5.12 11.27 1.01
N GLU A 449 5.65 11.42 2.24
CA GLU A 449 6.22 12.67 2.74
C GLU A 449 7.74 12.66 2.91
N ARG A 450 8.46 11.65 2.42
CA ARG A 450 9.93 11.63 2.50
C ARG A 450 10.52 12.83 1.77
N SER A 451 11.70 13.27 2.22
CA SER A 451 12.34 14.53 1.84
C SER A 451 12.20 14.88 0.35
N GLY A 452 11.52 15.97 0.05
CA GLY A 452 11.42 16.52 -1.29
C GLY A 452 10.45 15.85 -2.24
N MET A 453 9.79 14.74 -1.86
CA MET A 453 8.80 14.07 -2.70
C MET A 453 7.64 14.97 -3.04
N ARG A 454 7.19 14.89 -4.30
CA ARG A 454 6.01 15.57 -4.83
C ARG A 454 5.30 14.62 -5.78
N TRP A 455 3.98 14.55 -5.68
CA TRP A 455 3.16 13.58 -6.38
C TRP A 455 2.20 14.25 -7.35
N THR A 456 1.87 13.58 -8.45
CA THR A 456 0.61 13.81 -9.16
C THR A 456 -0.51 13.13 -8.39
N ILE A 457 -1.77 13.50 -8.63
CA ILE A 457 -2.91 12.83 -7.97
C ILE A 457 -2.93 11.36 -8.38
N GLU A 458 -2.79 11.08 -9.66
CA GLU A 458 -2.79 9.74 -10.24
C GLU A 458 -1.68 8.84 -9.65
N SER A 459 -0.41 9.29 -9.69
CA SER A 459 0.71 8.51 -9.12
C SER A 459 0.58 8.33 -7.61
N ALA A 460 0.01 9.31 -6.90
CA ALA A 460 -0.20 9.20 -5.46
C ALA A 460 -1.29 8.17 -5.13
N GLN A 461 -2.42 8.21 -5.85
CA GLN A 461 -3.50 7.24 -5.65
C GLN A 461 -3.01 5.83 -5.99
N ALA A 462 -2.36 5.65 -7.14
CA ALA A 462 -1.79 4.36 -7.54
C ALA A 462 -0.82 3.80 -6.48
N MET A 463 0.05 4.65 -5.91
CA MET A 463 0.96 4.23 -4.84
C MET A 463 0.19 3.82 -3.57
N LEU A 464 -0.85 4.55 -3.18
CA LEU A 464 -1.69 4.18 -2.05
C LEU A 464 -2.42 2.85 -2.30
N ASP A 465 -2.98 2.67 -3.49
CA ASP A 465 -3.69 1.45 -3.86
C ASP A 465 -2.76 0.23 -3.78
N VAL A 466 -1.62 0.26 -4.46
CA VAL A 466 -0.66 -0.86 -4.46
C VAL A 466 -0.07 -1.08 -3.05
N ARG A 467 0.25 -0.01 -2.30
CA ARG A 467 0.75 -0.13 -0.94
C ARG A 467 -0.28 -0.73 0.02
N SER A 468 -1.57 -0.47 -0.19
CA SER A 468 -2.64 -1.05 0.65
C SER A 468 -2.65 -2.58 0.59
N THR A 469 -2.33 -3.19 -0.55
CA THR A 469 -2.29 -4.67 -0.68
C THR A 469 -1.22 -5.27 0.23
N SER A 470 -0.03 -4.67 0.27
CA SER A 470 1.06 -5.12 1.14
C SER A 470 0.75 -4.93 2.62
N LEU A 471 0.24 -3.75 3.02
CA LEU A 471 -0.09 -3.46 4.43
C LEU A 471 -1.26 -4.28 4.97
N ASN A 472 -2.11 -4.77 4.08
CA ASN A 472 -3.19 -5.70 4.41
C ASN A 472 -2.74 -7.17 4.46
N GLY A 473 -1.47 -7.46 4.13
CA GLY A 473 -0.94 -8.82 4.05
C GLY A 473 -1.38 -9.58 2.79
N ASP A 474 -1.83 -8.89 1.76
CA ASP A 474 -2.44 -9.46 0.56
C ASP A 474 -1.50 -9.51 -0.66
N TRP A 475 -0.21 -9.19 -0.50
CA TRP A 475 0.71 -8.96 -1.62
C TRP A 475 0.80 -10.16 -2.58
N ASP A 476 1.03 -11.36 -2.05
CA ASP A 476 1.20 -12.56 -2.87
C ASP A 476 -0.11 -12.96 -3.58
N ASP A 477 -1.25 -12.83 -2.89
CA ASP A 477 -2.57 -13.08 -3.47
C ASP A 477 -2.89 -12.07 -4.57
N PHE A 478 -2.55 -10.81 -4.35
CA PHE A 478 -2.70 -9.75 -5.34
C PHE A 478 -1.84 -10.01 -6.59
N MET A 479 -0.58 -10.40 -6.41
CA MET A 479 0.30 -10.71 -7.54
C MET A 479 -0.22 -11.90 -8.35
N ARG A 480 -0.69 -12.96 -7.70
CA ARG A 480 -1.32 -14.11 -8.39
C ARG A 480 -2.57 -13.70 -9.17
N TYR A 481 -3.48 -12.97 -8.53
CA TYR A 481 -4.69 -12.46 -9.16
C TYR A 481 -4.37 -11.58 -10.39
N ARG A 482 -3.43 -10.65 -10.24
CA ARG A 482 -3.01 -9.75 -11.30
C ARG A 482 -2.45 -10.52 -12.50
N ILE A 483 -1.53 -11.46 -12.26
CA ILE A 483 -0.93 -12.30 -13.32
C ILE A 483 -2.02 -13.10 -14.02
N GLU A 484 -2.94 -13.69 -13.29
CA GLU A 484 -4.05 -14.46 -13.87
C GLU A 484 -4.94 -13.57 -14.74
N LYS A 485 -5.36 -12.41 -14.25
CA LYS A 485 -6.22 -11.47 -15.01
C LYS A 485 -5.52 -10.91 -16.25
N GLU A 486 -4.25 -10.56 -16.13
CA GLU A 486 -3.46 -10.09 -17.27
C GLU A 486 -3.30 -11.22 -18.31
N THR A 487 -2.99 -12.44 -17.88
CA THR A 487 -2.90 -13.61 -18.75
C THR A 487 -4.21 -13.91 -19.46
N GLN A 488 -5.35 -13.89 -18.76
CA GLN A 488 -6.66 -14.08 -19.36
C GLN A 488 -6.99 -13.00 -20.42
N ARG A 489 -6.61 -11.77 -20.15
CA ARG A 489 -6.80 -10.65 -21.07
C ARG A 489 -5.92 -10.72 -22.32
N LEU A 490 -4.62 -11.05 -22.12
CA LEU A 490 -3.63 -11.05 -23.21
C LEU A 490 -3.73 -12.29 -24.07
N TYR A 491 -4.09 -13.41 -23.50
CA TYR A 491 -4.01 -14.74 -24.17
C TYR A 491 -5.35 -15.47 -24.18
N PRO A 492 -6.38 -14.90 -24.83
CA PRO A 492 -7.71 -15.53 -24.92
C PRO A 492 -7.70 -16.85 -25.72
N TYR A 493 -6.66 -17.08 -26.51
CA TYR A 493 -6.48 -18.26 -27.35
C TYR A 493 -5.46 -19.27 -26.81
N ARG A 494 -5.23 -19.26 -25.50
CA ARG A 494 -4.23 -20.09 -24.84
C ARG A 494 -4.39 -21.59 -25.10
N ALA A 495 -5.59 -22.09 -25.23
CA ALA A 495 -5.88 -23.51 -25.53
C ALA A 495 -5.20 -24.02 -26.82
N LEU A 496 -4.86 -23.13 -27.78
CA LEU A 496 -4.09 -23.51 -28.98
C LEU A 496 -2.63 -23.85 -28.65
N GLY A 497 -2.02 -23.21 -27.63
CA GLY A 497 -0.65 -23.49 -27.20
C GLY A 497 -0.52 -24.83 -26.44
N GLU A 498 -1.55 -25.19 -25.69
CA GLU A 498 -1.57 -26.46 -24.93
C GLU A 498 -1.73 -27.71 -25.81
N SER A 499 -2.25 -27.55 -27.02
CA SER A 499 -2.42 -28.63 -27.98
C SER A 499 -1.11 -29.03 -28.67
N ILE A 500 -0.07 -28.21 -28.64
CA ILE A 500 1.23 -28.45 -29.27
C ILE A 500 2.08 -29.41 -28.40
N ASP A 501 2.02 -29.24 -27.07
CA ASP A 501 2.77 -30.10 -26.13
C ASP A 501 2.32 -31.58 -26.15
N THR A 502 1.04 -31.82 -26.47
CA THR A 502 0.49 -33.20 -26.53
C THR A 502 0.89 -33.96 -27.79
N LEU A 503 1.34 -33.27 -28.85
CA LEU A 503 1.78 -33.91 -30.09
C LEU A 503 3.28 -34.34 -30.02
N GLU A 504 4.13 -33.54 -29.37
CA GLU A 504 5.54 -33.85 -29.18
C GLU A 504 5.80 -34.95 -28.15
N GLU A 505 5.01 -35.01 -27.05
CA GLU A 505 5.10 -36.12 -26.08
C GLU A 505 4.70 -37.46 -26.70
N SER A 506 3.83 -37.48 -27.69
CA SER A 506 3.45 -38.72 -28.42
C SER A 506 4.55 -39.21 -29.37
N GLU A 507 5.36 -38.31 -29.93
CA GLU A 507 6.49 -38.67 -30.79
C GLU A 507 7.75 -39.07 -29.99
N LEU A 508 8.01 -38.45 -28.85
CA LEU A 508 9.11 -38.84 -27.95
C LEU A 508 8.85 -40.15 -27.22
N SER A 509 7.62 -40.53 -26.97
CA SER A 509 7.21 -41.82 -26.38
C SER A 509 7.31 -42.99 -27.38
N LEU A 510 7.38 -42.71 -28.67
CA LEU A 510 7.57 -43.74 -29.72
C LEU A 510 9.04 -43.94 -30.10
N ALA A 511 9.95 -43.11 -29.59
CA ALA A 511 11.39 -43.18 -29.88
C ALA A 511 12.23 -43.67 -28.67
N ALA A 512 11.63 -44.02 -27.51
CA ALA A 512 12.24 -44.64 -26.35
C ALA A 512 11.77 -46.11 -26.21
#